data_17b19e5f529b09e3f73ecf5c4b54779d
#
_entry.id   17b19e5f529b09e3f73ecf5c4b54779d
#
_cell.length_a   1.000
_cell.length_b   1.000
_cell.length_c   1.000
_cell.angle_alpha   90.00
_cell.angle_beta   90.00
_cell.angle_gamma   90.00
#
_symmetry.space_group_name_H-M   'P 1'
#
loop_
_entity.id
_entity.type
_entity.pdbx_description
1 polymer ?
#
loop_
_entity_poly.entity_id
_entity_poly.type
_entity_poly.pdbx_seq_one_letter_code
_entity_poly.pdbx_strand_id
1 'polypeptide(L)'
;MLRVAVIGGGPSGSCAAEILAKAGIKTWIFERKLDNAKPCGGAIPLCMVSEFDLPESIIDRKVRNMKMISPSNREVDIILDDIYPGSDKEYIGMLRREVMDSFMRNRAAELGATLVNGLVSKIETGTNKQGPYTLHYTEILNDQTEEKGKQLEVDLIVGADGATSRVLTHFITPKYLTTNQKRKVSNLRWI
;
A
#
# COMPACT_ATOMS: atom_id res chain seq x y z
N MET A 1 6.73 -23.21 -10.25
CA MET A 1 6.91 -21.73 -10.29
C MET A 1 6.23 -21.17 -9.04
N LEU A 2 6.94 -20.35 -8.27
CA LEU A 2 6.40 -19.74 -7.03
C LEU A 2 5.23 -18.80 -7.35
N ARG A 3 4.13 -18.94 -6.60
CA ARG A 3 2.90 -18.15 -6.73
C ARG A 3 2.70 -17.31 -5.48
N VAL A 4 2.59 -15.99 -5.64
CA VAL A 4 2.49 -15.06 -4.52
C VAL A 4 1.25 -14.18 -4.64
N ALA A 5 0.49 -14.07 -3.57
CA ALA A 5 -0.60 -13.11 -3.46
C ALA A 5 -0.19 -11.94 -2.55
N VAL A 6 -0.30 -10.74 -3.05
CA VAL A 6 -0.16 -9.50 -2.30
C VAL A 6 -1.55 -8.98 -1.98
N ILE A 7 -1.90 -8.90 -0.70
CA ILE A 7 -3.22 -8.46 -0.25
C ILE A 7 -3.13 -7.01 0.22
N GLY A 8 -3.73 -6.12 -0.54
CA GLY A 8 -3.68 -4.67 -0.44
C GLY A 8 -2.87 -4.03 -1.56
N GLY A 9 -3.50 -3.19 -2.35
CA GLY A 9 -2.92 -2.45 -3.50
C GLY A 9 -2.54 -1.01 -3.17
N GLY A 10 -2.23 -0.70 -1.92
CA GLY A 10 -1.62 0.57 -1.52
C GLY A 10 -0.12 0.61 -1.87
N PRO A 11 0.62 1.69 -1.52
CA PRO A 11 2.02 1.84 -1.88
C PRO A 11 2.88 0.63 -1.51
N SER A 12 2.73 0.13 -0.29
CA SER A 12 3.48 -1.02 0.21
C SER A 12 3.26 -2.30 -0.62
N GLY A 13 1.98 -2.61 -0.91
CA GLY A 13 1.64 -3.80 -1.71
C GLY A 13 2.05 -3.67 -3.17
N SER A 14 1.89 -2.49 -3.75
CA SER A 14 2.30 -2.22 -5.13
C SER A 14 3.82 -2.35 -5.30
N CYS A 15 4.62 -1.81 -4.38
CA CYS A 15 6.08 -1.99 -4.39
C CYS A 15 6.47 -3.46 -4.26
N ALA A 16 5.86 -4.19 -3.33
CA ALA A 16 6.15 -5.62 -3.16
C ALA A 16 5.84 -6.41 -4.44
N ALA A 17 4.67 -6.15 -5.03
CA ALA A 17 4.25 -6.83 -6.24
C ALA A 17 5.11 -6.48 -7.47
N GLU A 18 5.54 -5.22 -7.58
CA GLU A 18 6.48 -4.77 -8.61
C GLU A 18 7.80 -5.54 -8.55
N ILE A 19 8.38 -5.63 -7.36
CA ILE A 19 9.66 -6.35 -7.17
C ILE A 19 9.49 -7.84 -7.47
N LEU A 20 8.42 -8.46 -7.02
CA LEU A 20 8.13 -9.87 -7.28
C LEU A 20 7.92 -10.15 -8.76
N ALA A 21 7.17 -9.29 -9.45
CA ALA A 21 6.93 -9.41 -10.89
C ALA A 21 8.23 -9.23 -11.70
N LYS A 22 9.05 -8.22 -11.37
CA LYS A 22 10.40 -8.03 -11.96
C LYS A 22 11.29 -9.28 -11.81
N ALA A 23 11.15 -9.99 -10.70
CA ALA A 23 11.88 -11.24 -10.47
C ALA A 23 11.27 -12.46 -11.20
N GLY A 24 10.26 -12.28 -12.03
CA GLY A 24 9.59 -13.36 -12.77
C GLY A 24 8.72 -14.26 -11.89
N ILE A 25 8.35 -13.81 -10.70
CA ILE A 25 7.49 -14.56 -9.79
C ILE A 25 6.04 -14.30 -10.15
N LYS A 26 5.23 -15.37 -10.26
CA LYS A 26 3.81 -15.25 -10.56
C LYS A 26 3.08 -14.57 -9.39
N THR A 27 2.67 -13.33 -9.60
CA THR A 27 2.18 -12.44 -8.56
C THR A 27 0.79 -11.91 -8.84
N TRP A 28 -0.09 -11.89 -7.83
CA TRP A 28 -1.40 -11.23 -7.85
C TRP A 28 -1.43 -10.13 -6.80
N ILE A 29 -2.04 -8.99 -7.16
CA ILE A 29 -2.35 -7.90 -6.23
C ILE A 29 -3.87 -7.86 -6.05
N PHE A 30 -4.34 -7.97 -4.82
CA PHE A 30 -5.74 -7.81 -4.48
C PHE A 30 -5.98 -6.43 -3.89
N GLU A 31 -6.79 -5.61 -4.56
CA GLU A 31 -7.25 -4.33 -4.01
C GLU A 31 -8.78 -4.28 -4.10
N ARG A 32 -9.42 -4.00 -2.96
CA ARG A 32 -10.88 -4.00 -2.85
C ARG A 32 -11.55 -2.76 -3.44
N LYS A 33 -10.80 -1.68 -3.63
CA LYS A 33 -11.28 -0.41 -4.16
C LYS A 33 -10.17 0.28 -4.95
N LEU A 34 -10.19 0.12 -6.25
CA LEU A 34 -9.16 0.68 -7.12
C LEU A 34 -9.21 2.22 -7.21
N ASP A 35 -10.37 2.81 -7.00
CA ASP A 35 -10.67 4.24 -7.11
C ASP A 35 -10.69 4.96 -5.75
N ASN A 36 -10.25 4.30 -4.68
CA ASN A 36 -10.37 4.83 -3.34
C ASN A 36 -9.37 5.97 -3.06
N ALA A 37 -9.88 7.17 -2.94
CA ALA A 37 -9.15 8.29 -2.36
C ALA A 37 -8.97 8.09 -0.85
N LYS A 38 -7.78 7.70 -0.41
CA LYS A 38 -7.48 7.61 1.03
C LYS A 38 -7.31 9.01 1.61
N PRO A 39 -7.90 9.31 2.77
CA PRO A 39 -7.67 10.59 3.44
C PRO A 39 -6.19 10.68 3.84
N CYS A 40 -5.46 11.53 3.12
CA CYS A 40 -4.05 11.78 3.29
C CYS A 40 -3.75 13.20 2.84
N GLY A 41 -2.85 13.90 3.55
CA GLY A 41 -2.41 15.22 3.13
C GLY A 41 -1.62 15.22 1.82
N GLY A 42 -1.19 14.06 1.35
CA GLY A 42 -0.51 13.90 0.07
C GLY A 42 0.93 14.41 0.05
N ALA A 43 1.48 14.83 1.18
CA ALA A 43 2.86 15.27 1.25
C ALA A 43 3.81 14.08 1.23
N ILE A 44 4.74 14.06 0.29
CA ILE A 44 5.82 13.06 0.21
C ILE A 44 7.18 13.75 0.28
N PRO A 45 8.13 13.19 1.05
CA PRO A 45 9.50 13.69 1.04
C PRO A 45 10.18 13.43 -0.30
N LEU A 46 11.11 14.29 -0.66
CA LEU A 46 11.81 14.23 -1.95
C LEU A 46 12.52 12.88 -2.17
N CYS A 47 13.08 12.29 -1.11
CA CYS A 47 13.74 10.98 -1.20
C CYS A 47 12.81 9.88 -1.74
N MET A 48 11.51 9.94 -1.48
CA MET A 48 10.56 8.97 -2.02
C MET A 48 10.43 9.06 -3.55
N VAL A 49 10.57 10.25 -4.13
CA VAL A 49 10.49 10.44 -5.57
C VAL A 49 11.59 9.66 -6.27
N SER A 50 12.82 9.77 -5.78
CA SER A 50 13.97 9.04 -6.35
C SER A 50 14.00 7.56 -5.95
N GLU A 51 13.66 7.22 -4.69
CA GLU A 51 13.72 5.85 -4.18
C GLU A 51 12.69 4.93 -4.85
N PHE A 52 11.51 5.44 -5.15
CA PHE A 52 10.43 4.69 -5.77
C PHE A 52 10.24 5.01 -7.26
N ASP A 53 11.17 5.76 -7.86
CA ASP A 53 11.13 6.15 -9.27
C ASP A 53 9.75 6.72 -9.66
N LEU A 54 9.28 7.69 -8.87
CA LEU A 54 7.99 8.32 -9.10
C LEU A 54 8.14 9.42 -10.14
N PRO A 55 7.31 9.44 -11.21
CA PRO A 55 7.41 10.48 -12.23
C PRO A 55 6.92 11.84 -11.68
N GLU A 56 7.56 12.91 -12.07
CA GLU A 56 7.13 14.26 -11.69
C GLU A 56 5.68 14.58 -12.09
N SER A 57 5.16 13.90 -13.10
CA SER A 57 3.80 14.11 -13.61
C SER A 57 2.69 13.78 -12.60
N ILE A 58 2.99 12.99 -11.54
CA ILE A 58 2.03 12.71 -10.48
C ILE A 58 2.09 13.70 -9.32
N ILE A 59 3.04 14.65 -9.36
CA ILE A 59 3.22 15.67 -8.33
C ILE A 59 2.38 16.89 -8.72
N ASP A 60 1.30 17.12 -7.99
CA ASP A 60 0.38 18.25 -8.25
C ASP A 60 1.01 19.60 -7.87
N ARG A 61 1.87 19.62 -6.82
CA ARG A 61 2.53 20.85 -6.34
C ARG A 61 3.86 20.56 -5.65
N LYS A 62 4.84 21.40 -5.89
CA LYS A 62 6.12 21.45 -5.17
C LYS A 62 6.05 22.52 -4.09
N VAL A 63 6.14 22.15 -2.82
CA VAL A 63 6.09 23.06 -1.67
C VAL A 63 7.51 23.33 -1.19
N ARG A 64 7.92 24.59 -1.17
CA ARG A 64 9.24 25.02 -0.73
C ARG A 64 9.21 25.86 0.53
N ASN A 65 8.06 26.46 0.85
CA ASN A 65 7.86 27.29 2.03
C ASN A 65 6.82 26.65 2.95
N MET A 66 7.18 26.48 4.20
CA MET A 66 6.31 25.87 5.22
C MET A 66 6.31 26.76 6.45
N LYS A 67 5.14 26.88 7.07
CA LYS A 67 4.99 27.52 8.38
C LYS A 67 4.46 26.51 9.38
N MET A 68 5.17 26.32 10.47
CA MET A 68 4.71 25.53 11.61
C MET A 68 4.24 26.44 12.73
N ILE A 69 3.03 26.20 13.22
CA ILE A 69 2.44 26.98 14.32
C ILE A 69 2.19 26.02 15.49
N SER A 70 2.78 26.35 16.65
CA SER A 70 2.57 25.58 17.86
C SER A 70 1.20 25.87 18.49
N PRO A 71 0.69 25.02 19.40
CA PRO A 71 -0.53 25.33 20.16
C PRO A 71 -0.47 26.62 20.98
N SER A 72 0.74 27.12 21.30
CA SER A 72 0.97 28.39 21.97
C SER A 72 1.20 29.57 21.01
N ASN A 73 0.80 29.41 19.73
CA ASN A 73 0.95 30.41 18.67
C ASN A 73 2.39 30.86 18.40
N ARG A 74 3.38 30.04 18.73
CA ARG A 74 4.74 30.25 18.24
C ARG A 74 4.87 29.77 16.83
N GLU A 75 5.44 30.62 15.97
CA GLU A 75 5.60 30.32 14.54
C GLU A 75 7.06 30.01 14.21
N VAL A 76 7.27 29.08 13.30
CA VAL A 76 8.56 28.80 12.69
C VAL A 76 8.34 28.68 11.19
N ASP A 77 9.02 29.54 10.43
CA ASP A 77 9.06 29.45 8.97
C ASP A 77 10.23 28.55 8.55
N ILE A 78 9.96 27.63 7.63
CA ILE A 78 10.96 26.80 6.96
C ILE A 78 10.90 27.16 5.49
N ILE A 79 11.90 27.92 5.05
CA ILE A 79 12.03 28.40 3.68
C ILE A 79 13.19 27.63 3.05
N LEU A 80 12.88 26.72 2.11
CA LEU A 80 13.91 25.90 1.48
C LEU A 80 14.87 26.73 0.64
N ASP A 81 14.44 27.88 0.14
CA ASP A 81 15.32 28.80 -0.58
C ASP A 81 16.43 29.41 0.31
N ASP A 82 16.15 29.59 1.61
CA ASP A 82 17.16 30.04 2.56
C ASP A 82 18.15 28.93 2.94
N ILE A 83 17.67 27.67 2.95
CA ILE A 83 18.48 26.50 3.31
C ILE A 83 19.31 26.02 2.10
N TYR A 84 18.74 26.07 0.91
CA TYR A 84 19.34 25.63 -0.35
C TYR A 84 19.26 26.74 -1.41
N PRO A 85 20.08 27.80 -1.27
CA PRO A 85 20.03 28.94 -2.20
C PRO A 85 20.32 28.52 -3.65
N GLY A 86 19.43 28.94 -4.55
CA GLY A 86 19.59 28.68 -6.00
C GLY A 86 19.29 27.24 -6.44
N SER A 87 18.85 26.37 -5.56
CA SER A 87 18.38 25.03 -5.91
C SER A 87 16.85 24.97 -5.99
N ASP A 88 16.33 24.39 -7.05
CA ASP A 88 14.90 24.10 -7.23
C ASP A 88 14.56 22.60 -7.01
N LYS A 89 15.58 21.82 -6.67
CA LYS A 89 15.46 20.37 -6.54
C LYS A 89 14.87 19.92 -5.21
N GLU A 90 15.05 20.73 -4.14
CA GLU A 90 14.55 20.43 -2.82
C GLU A 90 13.14 20.98 -2.64
N TYR A 91 12.18 20.08 -2.42
CA TYR A 91 10.78 20.41 -2.17
C TYR A 91 10.06 19.26 -1.45
N ILE A 92 8.90 19.55 -0.89
CA ILE A 92 7.94 18.53 -0.49
C ILE A 92 6.95 18.38 -1.63
N GLY A 93 6.88 17.20 -2.21
CA GLY A 93 5.91 16.87 -3.26
C GLY A 93 4.52 16.74 -2.67
N MET A 94 3.55 17.46 -3.21
CA MET A 94 2.14 17.26 -2.90
C MET A 94 1.48 16.51 -4.03
N LEU A 95 0.80 15.40 -3.71
CA LEU A 95 0.16 14.54 -4.69
C LEU A 95 -1.14 13.96 -4.15
N ARG A 96 -1.99 13.50 -5.03
CA ARG A 96 -3.21 12.79 -4.67
C ARG A 96 -2.93 11.29 -4.58
N ARG A 97 -3.37 10.68 -3.48
CA ARG A 97 -3.13 9.26 -3.21
C ARG A 97 -3.78 8.34 -4.24
N GLU A 98 -4.96 8.68 -4.75
CA GLU A 98 -5.61 7.92 -5.82
C GLU A 98 -4.76 7.90 -7.10
N VAL A 99 -4.06 8.97 -7.43
CA VAL A 99 -3.16 9.04 -8.59
C VAL A 99 -1.91 8.21 -8.34
N MET A 100 -1.24 8.40 -7.20
CA MET A 100 -0.02 7.66 -6.87
C MET A 100 -0.29 6.16 -6.72
N ASP A 101 -1.33 5.80 -5.96
CA ASP A 101 -1.65 4.39 -5.70
C ASP A 101 -2.02 3.66 -7.02
N SER A 102 -2.76 4.32 -7.92
CA SER A 102 -3.08 3.77 -9.24
C SER A 102 -1.85 3.64 -10.12
N PHE A 103 -1.00 4.66 -10.16
CA PHE A 103 0.27 4.60 -10.90
C PHE A 103 1.11 3.41 -10.47
N MET A 104 1.33 3.24 -9.17
CA MET A 104 2.16 2.14 -8.65
C MET A 104 1.56 0.75 -8.94
N ARG A 105 0.22 0.60 -8.82
CA ARG A 105 -0.46 -0.66 -9.17
C ARG A 105 -0.33 -0.99 -10.66
N ASN A 106 -0.54 0.01 -11.51
CA ASN A 106 -0.47 -0.17 -12.96
C ASN A 106 0.96 -0.54 -13.38
N ARG A 107 1.97 0.12 -12.82
CA ARG A 107 3.38 -0.21 -13.07
C ARG A 107 3.71 -1.66 -12.68
N ALA A 108 3.22 -2.12 -11.53
CA ALA A 108 3.38 -3.52 -11.14
C ALA A 108 2.67 -4.47 -12.11
N ALA A 109 1.49 -4.09 -12.62
CA ALA A 109 0.75 -4.89 -13.60
C ALA A 109 1.46 -4.94 -14.96
N GLU A 110 2.02 -3.83 -15.43
CA GLU A 110 2.83 -3.75 -16.66
C GLU A 110 4.08 -4.65 -16.59
N LEU A 111 4.61 -4.86 -15.39
CA LEU A 111 5.75 -5.74 -15.13
C LEU A 111 5.35 -7.21 -14.93
N GLY A 112 4.07 -7.55 -15.08
CA GLY A 112 3.56 -8.91 -15.09
C GLY A 112 2.78 -9.35 -13.84
N ALA A 113 2.53 -8.46 -12.87
CA ALA A 113 1.61 -8.77 -11.78
C ALA A 113 0.15 -8.75 -12.27
N THR A 114 -0.66 -9.67 -11.79
CA THR A 114 -2.11 -9.67 -12.08
C THR A 114 -2.82 -8.82 -11.04
N LEU A 115 -3.39 -7.68 -11.46
CA LEU A 115 -4.21 -6.83 -10.59
C LEU A 115 -5.64 -7.38 -10.54
N VAL A 116 -6.11 -7.66 -9.33
CA VAL A 116 -7.47 -8.13 -9.05
C VAL A 116 -8.22 -7.06 -8.26
N ASN A 117 -9.28 -6.50 -8.85
CA ASN A 117 -10.23 -5.65 -8.13
C ASN A 117 -11.09 -6.54 -7.25
N GLY A 118 -10.64 -6.82 -6.03
CA GLY A 118 -11.31 -7.83 -5.23
C GLY A 118 -11.00 -7.79 -3.75
N LEU A 119 -11.96 -8.27 -2.99
CA LEU A 119 -11.88 -8.40 -1.53
C LEU A 119 -11.57 -9.84 -1.15
N VAL A 120 -10.40 -10.10 -0.61
CA VAL A 120 -10.09 -11.37 0.04
C VAL A 120 -10.84 -11.43 1.38
N SER A 121 -11.76 -12.38 1.47
CA SER A 121 -12.64 -12.55 2.63
C SER A 121 -12.16 -13.62 3.61
N LYS A 122 -11.48 -14.66 3.11
CA LYS A 122 -10.99 -15.78 3.93
C LYS A 122 -9.68 -16.30 3.36
N ILE A 123 -8.81 -16.76 4.24
CA ILE A 123 -7.56 -17.45 3.91
C ILE A 123 -7.63 -18.83 4.58
N GLU A 124 -7.38 -19.88 3.81
CA GLU A 124 -7.21 -21.22 4.35
C GLU A 124 -5.75 -21.64 4.23
N THR A 125 -5.24 -22.25 5.29
CA THR A 125 -3.88 -22.81 5.32
C THR A 125 -3.95 -24.31 5.09
N GLY A 126 -2.99 -24.84 4.37
CA GLY A 126 -2.82 -26.30 4.23
C GLY A 126 -2.64 -27.00 5.59
N THR A 127 -2.71 -28.32 5.58
CA THR A 127 -2.74 -29.19 6.77
C THR A 127 -1.60 -28.96 7.77
N ASN A 128 -0.45 -28.46 7.32
CA ASN A 128 0.74 -28.23 8.15
C ASN A 128 0.95 -26.77 8.54
N LYS A 129 -0.01 -25.87 8.31
CA LYS A 129 0.13 -24.39 8.48
C LYS A 129 1.28 -23.77 7.67
N GLN A 130 1.84 -24.50 6.78
CA GLN A 130 2.83 -24.09 5.78
C GLN A 130 2.16 -24.33 4.45
N GLY A 131 2.04 -23.29 3.60
CA GLY A 131 1.38 -23.37 2.30
C GLY A 131 1.14 -24.77 1.66
N PRO A 132 0.43 -24.84 0.58
CA PRO A 132 -0.20 -23.73 -0.13
C PRO A 132 -1.36 -23.11 0.65
N TYR A 133 -1.64 -21.86 0.33
CA TYR A 133 -2.77 -21.12 0.89
C TYR A 133 -3.89 -21.00 -0.13
N THR A 134 -5.13 -21.18 0.29
CA THR A 134 -6.29 -20.91 -0.55
C THR A 134 -6.94 -19.59 -0.12
N LEU A 135 -6.94 -18.63 -1.03
CA LEU A 135 -7.62 -17.36 -0.86
C LEU A 135 -9.04 -17.46 -1.39
N HIS A 136 -10.04 -17.11 -0.58
CA HIS A 136 -11.41 -16.91 -1.02
C HIS A 136 -11.67 -15.44 -1.19
N TYR A 137 -12.17 -15.03 -2.35
CA TYR A 137 -12.38 -13.62 -2.64
C TYR A 137 -13.63 -13.37 -3.48
N THR A 138 -14.09 -12.14 -3.42
CA THR A 138 -15.10 -11.60 -4.31
C THR A 138 -14.39 -10.64 -5.26
N GLU A 139 -14.56 -10.82 -6.55
CA GLU A 139 -14.02 -9.94 -7.58
C GLU A 139 -15.10 -8.98 -8.08
N ILE A 140 -14.73 -7.73 -8.30
CA ILE A 140 -15.57 -6.70 -8.90
C ILE A 140 -15.14 -6.54 -10.35
N LEU A 141 -16.00 -6.86 -11.26
CA LEU A 141 -15.75 -6.74 -12.71
C LEU A 141 -15.92 -5.30 -13.19
N ASN A 142 -15.50 -5.04 -14.43
CA ASN A 142 -15.54 -3.70 -15.02
C ASN A 142 -16.95 -3.10 -15.11
N ASP A 143 -17.98 -3.92 -15.17
CA ASP A 143 -19.40 -3.53 -15.15
C ASP A 143 -19.96 -3.37 -13.73
N GLN A 144 -19.12 -3.36 -12.71
CA GLN A 144 -19.43 -3.32 -11.29
C GLN A 144 -20.21 -4.54 -10.77
N THR A 145 -20.30 -5.62 -11.54
CA THR A 145 -20.85 -6.88 -11.03
C THR A 145 -19.89 -7.58 -10.11
N GLU A 146 -20.42 -8.24 -9.07
CA GLU A 146 -19.64 -8.99 -8.11
C GLU A 146 -19.66 -10.49 -8.45
N GLU A 147 -18.48 -11.05 -8.69
CA GLU A 147 -18.29 -12.50 -8.75
C GLU A 147 -17.81 -13.03 -7.40
N LYS A 148 -18.73 -13.67 -6.67
CA LYS A 148 -18.46 -14.25 -5.34
C LYS A 148 -17.94 -15.69 -5.45
N GLY A 149 -17.25 -16.11 -4.38
CA GLY A 149 -16.81 -17.51 -4.24
C GLY A 149 -15.62 -17.90 -5.08
N LYS A 150 -14.91 -16.93 -5.66
CA LYS A 150 -13.64 -17.19 -6.33
C LYS A 150 -12.58 -17.71 -5.37
N GLN A 151 -11.71 -18.55 -5.87
CA GLN A 151 -10.61 -19.14 -5.11
C GLN A 151 -9.32 -19.04 -5.90
N LEU A 152 -8.23 -18.79 -5.18
CA LEU A 152 -6.87 -18.79 -5.72
C LEU A 152 -5.94 -19.53 -4.75
N GLU A 153 -5.22 -20.51 -5.28
CA GLU A 153 -4.17 -21.18 -4.53
C GLU A 153 -2.81 -20.53 -4.78
N VAL A 154 -2.11 -20.19 -3.69
CA VAL A 154 -0.78 -19.57 -3.74
C VAL A 154 0.16 -20.20 -2.71
N ASP A 155 1.45 -20.05 -2.97
CA ASP A 155 2.50 -20.63 -2.12
C ASP A 155 2.90 -19.68 -0.99
N LEU A 156 2.77 -18.34 -1.22
CA LEU A 156 3.07 -17.28 -0.24
C LEU A 156 2.01 -16.18 -0.28
N ILE A 157 1.86 -15.51 0.86
CA ILE A 157 1.02 -14.33 1.02
C ILE A 157 1.85 -13.18 1.58
N VAL A 158 1.73 -12.02 0.95
CA VAL A 158 2.23 -10.74 1.45
C VAL A 158 1.04 -9.91 1.96
N GLY A 159 0.99 -9.66 3.26
CA GLY A 159 -0.03 -8.80 3.87
C GLY A 159 0.37 -7.33 3.76
N ALA A 160 -0.37 -6.56 2.98
CA ALA A 160 -0.18 -5.12 2.76
C ALA A 160 -1.52 -4.35 2.86
N ASP A 161 -2.48 -4.90 3.60
CA ASP A 161 -3.87 -4.45 3.69
C ASP A 161 -4.10 -3.35 4.76
N GLY A 162 -3.02 -2.73 5.23
CA GLY A 162 -3.02 -1.51 6.04
C GLY A 162 -3.21 -1.74 7.54
N ALA A 163 -3.47 -0.66 8.27
CA ALA A 163 -3.49 -0.65 9.74
C ALA A 163 -4.57 -1.56 10.37
N THR A 164 -5.63 -1.87 9.63
CA THR A 164 -6.69 -2.80 10.06
C THR A 164 -6.58 -4.15 9.35
N SER A 165 -5.35 -4.62 9.19
CA SER A 165 -5.01 -5.82 8.45
C SER A 165 -5.82 -7.04 8.88
N ARG A 166 -6.49 -7.67 7.92
CA ARG A 166 -7.15 -8.97 8.09
C ARG A 166 -6.15 -10.12 7.99
N VAL A 167 -5.12 -9.95 7.16
CA VAL A 167 -4.03 -10.92 7.04
C VAL A 167 -3.33 -11.08 8.37
N LEU A 168 -2.95 -9.98 9.00
CA LEU A 168 -2.33 -9.99 10.33
C LEU A 168 -3.24 -10.66 11.36
N THR A 169 -4.52 -10.29 11.36
CA THR A 169 -5.51 -10.85 12.28
C THR A 169 -5.67 -12.36 12.09
N HIS A 170 -5.66 -12.84 10.84
CA HIS A 170 -5.77 -14.27 10.54
C HIS A 170 -4.59 -15.07 11.08
N PHE A 171 -3.36 -14.59 10.91
CA PHE A 171 -2.15 -15.34 11.28
C PHE A 171 -1.72 -15.16 12.73
N ILE A 172 -1.99 -14.02 13.35
CA ILE A 172 -1.42 -13.67 14.67
C ILE A 172 -2.44 -13.78 15.81
N THR A 173 -3.75 -13.72 15.54
CA THR A 173 -4.70 -13.36 16.58
C THR A 173 -5.26 -14.45 17.46
N PRO A 174 -5.28 -15.75 17.32
CA PRO A 174 -5.95 -16.51 18.38
C PRO A 174 -5.07 -17.07 19.50
N LYS A 175 -3.78 -17.31 19.30
CA LYS A 175 -3.01 -18.12 20.25
C LYS A 175 -2.00 -17.41 21.14
N TYR A 176 -1.56 -16.20 20.79
CA TYR A 176 -0.34 -15.63 21.39
C TYR A 176 -0.51 -14.23 22.01
N LEU A 177 -1.69 -13.61 21.88
CA LEU A 177 -1.88 -12.26 22.41
C LEU A 177 -2.90 -12.27 23.55
N THR A 178 -2.49 -11.79 24.73
CA THR A 178 -3.40 -11.44 25.81
C THR A 178 -4.37 -10.33 25.36
N THR A 179 -5.49 -10.16 26.06
CA THR A 179 -6.50 -9.13 25.73
C THR A 179 -5.90 -7.73 25.63
N ASN A 180 -4.87 -7.43 26.44
CA ASN A 180 -4.14 -6.16 26.41
C ASN A 180 -3.20 -6.04 25.20
N GLN A 181 -2.60 -7.14 24.75
CA GLN A 181 -1.77 -7.16 23.56
C GLN A 181 -2.60 -7.05 22.28
N LYS A 182 -3.81 -7.65 22.23
CA LYS A 182 -4.77 -7.47 21.14
C LYS A 182 -5.17 -6.01 20.95
N ARG A 183 -5.39 -5.27 22.04
CA ARG A 183 -5.65 -3.82 21.99
C ARG A 183 -4.42 -3.03 21.51
N LYS A 184 -3.21 -3.42 21.88
CA LYS A 184 -1.97 -2.77 21.42
C LYS A 184 -1.72 -2.98 19.92
N VAL A 185 -1.96 -4.18 19.40
CA VAL A 185 -1.79 -4.48 17.96
C VAL A 185 -2.84 -3.73 17.12
N SER A 186 -4.09 -3.62 17.59
CA SER A 186 -5.12 -2.81 16.93
C SER A 186 -4.84 -1.30 16.93
N ASN A 187 -3.97 -0.84 17.85
CA ASN A 187 -3.58 0.57 17.99
C ASN A 187 -2.19 0.88 17.41
N LEU A 188 -1.47 -0.11 16.89
CA LEU A 188 -0.23 0.14 16.14
C LEU A 188 -0.59 0.79 14.81
N ARG A 189 -0.54 2.12 14.80
CA ARG A 189 -0.50 2.90 13.56
C ARG A 189 0.93 2.77 13.05
N TRP A 190 1.11 2.00 12.00
CA TRP A 190 2.36 2.03 11.24
C TRP A 190 2.40 3.37 10.50
N ILE A 191 3.44 4.12 10.76
CA ILE A 191 3.76 5.39 10.09
C ILE A 191 4.26 5.08 8.69
#